data_42954086b842efd587f692dd2495a7fd
#
_entry.id   42954086b842efd587f692dd2495a7fd
#
_cell.length_a   1.000
_cell.length_b   1.000
_cell.length_c   1.000
_cell.angle_alpha   90.00
_cell.angle_beta   90.00
_cell.angle_gamma   90.00
#
_symmetry.space_group_name_H-M   'P 1'
#
loop_
_entity.id
_entity.type
_entity.pdbx_description
1 polymer ?
#
loop_
_entity_poly.entity_id
_entity_poly.type
_entity_poly.pdbx_seq_one_letter_code
_entity_poly.pdbx_strand_id
1 'polypeptide(L)'
;MMIDASKLRSYAMVLSLTASSALVHGADNGLTPAAAAELLYQLESLQMEVSQLRGKIEEQSHELNKMKRNQLDRYIDLDKRLTTLLNKPAAAPVVASPLSVPVVSASPSTAGSSIVSAPIQVEKPTAEVQAAYRSAYDLVRNKSYVVADQAFTDFVVKYPRNELTGNAYYWLGELKLVQNDKAQALKNFEIVSTRFSGHTKEADALYKSGIVYDQLNQKEKARALLSQVIDGFPETNTAKLAAGYLSNIK
;
A
#
# COMPACT_ATOMS: atom_id res chain seq x y z
N MET A 1 6.55 8.09 -16.60
CA MET A 1 6.63 9.23 -17.50
C MET A 1 8.06 9.72 -17.47
N MET A 2 8.84 9.33 -18.49
CA MET A 2 10.26 9.71 -18.61
C MET A 2 10.33 11.22 -18.85
N ILE A 3 10.98 11.94 -17.97
CA ILE A 3 11.42 13.30 -18.25
C ILE A 3 12.63 13.12 -19.17
N ASP A 4 12.43 13.46 -20.44
CA ASP A 4 13.42 13.33 -21.48
C ASP A 4 14.67 14.16 -21.11
N ALA A 5 15.78 13.48 -20.89
CA ALA A 5 17.06 14.09 -20.54
C ALA A 5 17.56 15.06 -21.62
N SER A 6 16.97 15.05 -22.82
CA SER A 6 17.27 15.97 -23.90
C SER A 6 16.77 17.38 -23.64
N LYS A 7 15.67 17.51 -22.86
CA LYS A 7 15.12 18.84 -22.49
C LYS A 7 15.88 19.53 -21.38
N LEU A 8 16.55 18.76 -20.49
CA LEU A 8 17.40 19.37 -19.46
C LEU A 8 18.72 19.94 -20.04
N ARG A 9 19.18 19.40 -21.17
CA ARG A 9 20.38 19.91 -21.83
C ARG A 9 20.16 21.22 -22.58
N SER A 10 18.93 21.52 -23.02
CA SER A 10 18.60 22.77 -23.71
C SER A 10 18.56 23.98 -22.79
N TYR A 11 18.28 23.80 -21.50
CA TYR A 11 18.28 24.91 -20.55
C TYR A 11 19.67 25.27 -20.00
N ALA A 12 20.66 24.38 -20.12
CA ALA A 12 22.03 24.64 -19.69
C ALA A 12 22.87 25.40 -20.73
N MET A 13 22.38 25.59 -21.96
CA MET A 13 23.19 26.15 -23.07
C MET A 13 22.89 27.61 -23.38
N VAL A 14 21.95 28.25 -22.67
CA VAL A 14 21.63 29.69 -22.86
C VAL A 14 22.36 30.60 -21.88
N LEU A 15 23.14 30.06 -20.93
CA LEU A 15 23.85 30.84 -19.95
C LEU A 15 25.35 31.08 -20.25
N SER A 16 25.81 30.77 -21.45
CA SER A 16 27.18 31.05 -21.82
C SER A 16 27.21 31.72 -23.19
N LEU A 17 27.10 33.03 -23.25
CA LEU A 17 27.84 33.85 -24.20
C LEU A 17 27.25 35.29 -24.18
N THR A 18 27.82 36.17 -23.42
CA THR A 18 28.18 37.53 -23.82
C THR A 18 28.90 38.23 -22.65
N ALA A 19 30.11 37.73 -22.37
CA ALA A 19 31.08 38.61 -21.69
C ALA A 19 32.08 39.04 -22.76
N SER A 20 31.78 40.16 -23.41
CA SER A 20 32.84 40.92 -24.15
C SER A 20 32.52 42.40 -24.08
N SER A 21 33.39 43.06 -23.33
CA SER A 21 33.83 44.45 -23.46
C SER A 21 32.77 45.54 -23.54
N ALA A 22 32.54 46.20 -22.39
CA ALA A 22 32.35 47.64 -22.36
C ALA A 22 33.10 48.20 -21.15
N LEU A 23 34.09 49.02 -21.47
CA LEU A 23 34.89 49.81 -20.53
C LEU A 23 34.02 50.70 -19.66
N VAL A 24 34.28 50.63 -18.38
CA VAL A 24 34.26 51.67 -17.34
C VAL A 24 33.66 53.01 -17.76
N HIS A 25 32.47 53.31 -17.22
CA HIS A 25 32.10 54.65 -16.74
C HIS A 25 31.07 54.52 -15.64
N GLY A 26 31.39 55.10 -14.48
CA GLY A 26 30.46 55.62 -13.47
C GLY A 26 29.50 54.65 -12.83
N ALA A 27 29.74 54.39 -11.57
CA ALA A 27 28.80 53.75 -10.65
C ALA A 27 27.41 54.41 -10.69
N ASP A 28 26.50 53.77 -11.40
CA ASP A 28 25.06 53.88 -11.14
C ASP A 28 24.51 52.46 -11.10
N ASN A 29 24.35 51.91 -9.89
CA ASN A 29 23.89 50.57 -9.63
C ASN A 29 22.37 50.45 -9.89
N GLY A 30 21.85 51.10 -10.91
CA GLY A 30 20.48 50.99 -11.37
C GLY A 30 20.39 49.97 -12.51
N LEU A 31 19.61 48.91 -12.31
CA LEU A 31 19.18 48.03 -13.39
C LEU A 31 18.66 48.89 -14.53
N THR A 32 19.17 48.68 -15.76
CA THR A 32 18.62 49.42 -16.91
C THR A 32 17.13 49.11 -17.02
N PRO A 33 16.29 50.05 -17.44
CA PRO A 33 14.83 49.80 -17.59
C PRO A 33 14.52 48.59 -18.43
N ALA A 34 15.33 48.27 -19.41
CA ALA A 34 15.22 47.06 -20.24
C ALA A 34 15.50 45.77 -19.46
N ALA A 35 16.54 45.77 -18.62
CA ALA A 35 16.83 44.60 -17.76
C ALA A 35 15.78 44.39 -16.66
N ALA A 36 15.22 45.50 -16.13
CA ALA A 36 14.12 45.43 -15.18
C ALA A 36 12.84 44.86 -15.82
N ALA A 37 12.52 45.28 -17.06
CA ALA A 37 11.38 44.73 -17.82
C ALA A 37 11.54 43.24 -18.14
N GLU A 38 12.75 42.81 -18.51
CA GLU A 38 13.07 41.40 -18.76
C GLU A 38 12.91 40.54 -17.50
N LEU A 39 13.42 41.04 -16.36
CA LEU A 39 13.25 40.35 -15.07
C LEU A 39 11.79 40.26 -14.64
N LEU A 40 10.98 41.28 -14.86
CA LEU A 40 9.56 41.27 -14.58
C LEU A 40 8.84 40.24 -15.45
N TYR A 41 9.17 40.18 -16.73
CA TYR A 41 8.60 39.16 -17.65
C TYR A 41 8.97 37.74 -17.25
N GLN A 42 10.23 37.48 -16.87
CA GLN A 42 10.67 36.18 -16.37
C GLN A 42 9.99 35.84 -15.05
N LEU A 43 9.78 36.82 -14.16
CA LEU A 43 9.07 36.61 -12.90
C LEU A 43 7.61 36.28 -13.11
N GLU A 44 6.92 36.92 -14.05
CA GLU A 44 5.55 36.62 -14.43
C GLU A 44 5.44 35.24 -15.09
N SER A 45 6.38 34.89 -15.97
CA SER A 45 6.46 33.56 -16.59
C SER A 45 6.66 32.45 -15.54
N LEU A 46 7.56 32.63 -14.58
CA LEU A 46 7.79 31.71 -13.47
C LEU A 46 6.55 31.58 -12.57
N GLN A 47 5.85 32.69 -12.29
CA GLN A 47 4.62 32.65 -11.50
C GLN A 47 3.52 31.86 -12.21
N MET A 48 3.38 31.99 -13.53
CA MET A 48 2.45 31.19 -14.32
C MET A 48 2.84 29.70 -14.28
N GLU A 49 4.12 29.38 -14.44
CA GLU A 49 4.58 28.00 -14.39
C GLU A 49 4.37 27.36 -13.00
N VAL A 50 4.67 28.08 -11.91
CA VAL A 50 4.41 27.65 -10.54
C VAL A 50 2.90 27.42 -10.32
N SER A 51 2.05 28.32 -10.81
CA SER A 51 0.60 28.18 -10.71
C SER A 51 0.10 26.94 -11.47
N GLN A 52 0.62 26.71 -12.68
CA GLN A 52 0.28 25.54 -13.51
C GLN A 52 0.75 24.25 -12.86
N LEU A 53 1.98 24.22 -12.30
CA LEU A 53 2.51 23.05 -11.59
C LEU A 53 1.69 22.76 -10.34
N ARG A 54 1.29 23.80 -9.60
CA ARG A 54 0.44 23.66 -8.43
C ARG A 54 -0.92 23.05 -8.79
N GLY A 55 -1.55 23.53 -9.85
CA GLY A 55 -2.81 22.94 -10.37
C GLY A 55 -2.65 21.47 -10.75
N LYS A 56 -1.55 21.09 -11.41
CA LYS A 56 -1.27 19.67 -11.72
C LYS A 56 -1.07 18.82 -10.48
N ILE A 57 -0.39 19.35 -9.45
CA ILE A 57 -0.21 18.63 -8.18
C ILE A 57 -1.56 18.43 -7.47
N GLU A 58 -2.41 19.45 -7.46
CA GLU A 58 -3.75 19.37 -6.89
C GLU A 58 -4.63 18.36 -7.63
N GLU A 59 -4.60 18.36 -8.96
CA GLU A 59 -5.31 17.39 -9.81
C GLU A 59 -4.82 15.96 -9.56
N GLN A 60 -3.50 15.73 -9.55
CA GLN A 60 -2.91 14.41 -9.25
C GLN A 60 -3.24 13.95 -7.83
N SER A 61 -3.23 14.86 -6.86
CA SER A 61 -3.59 14.53 -5.48
C SER A 61 -5.07 14.17 -5.37
N HIS A 62 -5.95 14.85 -6.12
CA HIS A 62 -7.36 14.53 -6.21
C HIS A 62 -7.60 13.16 -6.86
N GLU A 63 -6.92 12.86 -7.98
CA GLU A 63 -6.99 11.55 -8.64
C GLU A 63 -6.48 10.42 -7.75
N LEU A 64 -5.35 10.62 -7.06
CA LEU A 64 -4.82 9.67 -6.09
C LEU A 64 -5.80 9.40 -4.95
N ASN A 65 -6.44 10.45 -4.43
CA ASN A 65 -7.44 10.32 -3.37
C ASN A 65 -8.71 9.62 -3.87
N LYS A 66 -9.13 9.87 -5.11
CA LYS A 66 -10.23 9.17 -5.77
C LYS A 66 -9.90 7.69 -5.99
N MET A 67 -8.69 7.40 -6.45
CA MET A 67 -8.22 6.03 -6.67
C MET A 67 -8.13 5.25 -5.36
N LYS A 68 -7.58 5.87 -4.28
CA LYS A 68 -7.56 5.29 -2.93
C LYS A 68 -8.98 5.00 -2.41
N ARG A 69 -9.94 5.91 -2.61
CA ARG A 69 -11.34 5.68 -2.23
C ARG A 69 -11.96 4.54 -3.01
N ASN A 70 -11.80 4.50 -4.32
CA ASN A 70 -12.32 3.41 -5.16
C ASN A 70 -11.70 2.05 -4.79
N GLN A 71 -10.43 2.03 -4.43
CA GLN A 71 -9.75 0.82 -3.96
C GLN A 71 -10.33 0.37 -2.61
N LEU A 72 -10.53 1.31 -1.69
CA LEU A 72 -11.16 1.05 -0.40
C LEU A 72 -12.59 0.53 -0.58
N ASP A 73 -13.40 1.14 -1.46
CA ASP A 73 -14.76 0.72 -1.75
C ASP A 73 -14.83 -0.71 -2.33
N ARG A 74 -13.86 -1.10 -3.16
CA ARG A 74 -13.74 -2.48 -3.68
C ARG A 74 -13.41 -3.47 -2.56
N TYR A 75 -12.52 -3.11 -1.64
CA TYR A 75 -12.23 -3.96 -0.48
C TYR A 75 -13.44 -4.08 0.45
N ILE A 76 -14.20 -3.01 0.62
CA ILE A 76 -15.46 -2.98 1.35
C ILE A 76 -16.47 -3.95 0.74
N ASP A 77 -16.64 -3.93 -0.59
CA ASP A 77 -17.57 -4.84 -1.27
C ASP A 77 -17.13 -6.30 -1.15
N LEU A 78 -15.84 -6.59 -1.33
CA LEU A 78 -15.29 -7.92 -1.15
C LEU A 78 -15.48 -8.47 0.27
N ASP A 79 -15.21 -7.64 1.28
CA ASP A 79 -15.35 -8.03 2.68
C ASP A 79 -16.82 -8.24 3.07
N LYS A 80 -17.74 -7.42 2.53
CA LYS A 80 -19.20 -7.62 2.64
C LYS A 80 -19.65 -8.93 2.00
N ARG A 81 -19.11 -9.28 0.85
CA ARG A 81 -19.41 -10.55 0.17
C ARG A 81 -18.86 -11.73 0.98
N LEU A 82 -17.68 -11.62 1.53
CA LEU A 82 -17.08 -12.62 2.41
C LEU A 82 -17.95 -12.84 3.65
N THR A 83 -18.34 -11.78 4.35
CA THR A 83 -19.24 -11.89 5.52
C THR A 83 -20.63 -12.44 5.15
N THR A 84 -21.13 -12.16 3.94
CA THR A 84 -22.39 -12.70 3.46
C THR A 84 -22.28 -14.21 3.15
N LEU A 85 -21.15 -14.67 2.60
CA LEU A 85 -20.89 -16.07 2.34
C LEU A 85 -20.68 -16.86 3.64
N LEU A 86 -20.02 -16.28 4.63
CA LEU A 86 -19.84 -16.88 5.96
C LEU A 86 -21.16 -16.99 6.74
N ASN A 87 -22.11 -16.06 6.49
CA ASN A 87 -23.44 -16.05 7.13
C ASN A 87 -24.49 -16.85 6.35
N LYS A 88 -24.15 -17.43 5.18
CA LYS A 88 -25.09 -18.29 4.45
C LYS A 88 -25.22 -19.61 5.19
N PRO A 89 -26.44 -20.01 5.63
CA PRO A 89 -26.64 -21.32 6.27
C PRO A 89 -26.11 -22.40 5.34
N ALA A 90 -25.23 -23.24 5.85
CA ALA A 90 -24.73 -24.39 5.11
C ALA A 90 -25.95 -25.25 4.73
N ALA A 91 -26.22 -25.39 3.43
CA ALA A 91 -27.15 -26.41 2.95
C ALA A 91 -26.67 -27.77 3.50
N ALA A 92 -27.60 -28.54 4.02
CA ALA A 92 -27.35 -29.77 4.76
C ALA A 92 -26.34 -30.71 4.08
N PRO A 93 -25.45 -31.34 4.87
CA PRO A 93 -24.46 -32.26 4.31
C PRO A 93 -25.12 -33.53 3.79
N VAL A 94 -24.85 -33.84 2.55
CA VAL A 94 -25.07 -35.19 2.02
C VAL A 94 -24.11 -36.14 2.76
N VAL A 95 -24.68 -37.05 3.51
CA VAL A 95 -23.99 -38.13 4.22
C VAL A 95 -23.14 -38.95 3.25
N ALA A 96 -21.84 -38.97 3.44
CA ALA A 96 -20.94 -40.00 2.94
C ALA A 96 -20.25 -40.63 4.14
N SER A 97 -20.42 -41.94 4.24
CA SER A 97 -20.01 -42.87 5.30
C SER A 97 -18.48 -42.87 5.56
N PRO A 98 -18.06 -43.33 6.76
CA PRO A 98 -16.69 -43.23 7.20
C PRO A 98 -15.83 -44.38 6.69
N LEU A 99 -14.65 -44.06 6.16
CA LEU A 99 -13.57 -45.03 6.00
C LEU A 99 -12.54 -44.77 7.09
N SER A 100 -12.50 -45.74 7.99
CA SER A 100 -11.50 -45.86 9.07
C SER A 100 -10.13 -46.18 8.49
N VAL A 101 -9.08 -45.46 8.91
CA VAL A 101 -7.69 -45.87 8.78
C VAL A 101 -6.90 -45.53 10.05
N PRO A 102 -5.93 -46.39 10.44
CA PRO A 102 -5.50 -46.50 11.82
C PRO A 102 -4.42 -45.48 12.25
N VAL A 103 -4.48 -45.17 13.53
CA VAL A 103 -3.49 -44.43 14.30
C VAL A 103 -2.14 -45.17 14.28
N VAL A 104 -1.08 -44.48 13.92
CA VAL A 104 0.31 -44.86 14.26
C VAL A 104 0.92 -43.78 15.11
N SER A 105 1.12 -44.13 16.37
CA SER A 105 1.92 -43.36 17.33
C SER A 105 3.40 -43.42 16.96
N ALA A 106 4.07 -42.28 16.97
CA ALA A 106 5.50 -42.19 17.24
C ALA A 106 5.83 -40.84 17.88
N SER A 107 6.29 -40.91 19.10
CA SER A 107 6.92 -39.86 19.90
C SER A 107 8.44 -39.80 19.62
N PRO A 108 9.25 -38.96 20.32
CA PRO A 108 9.70 -37.66 19.81
C PRO A 108 11.22 -37.64 19.55
N SER A 109 11.68 -36.69 18.81
CA SER A 109 13.11 -36.36 18.83
C SER A 109 13.37 -34.86 18.72
N THR A 110 14.25 -34.45 19.57
CA THR A 110 14.74 -33.16 20.01
C THR A 110 15.45 -32.33 18.95
N ALA A 111 15.36 -30.99 19.14
CA ALA A 111 16.36 -29.94 18.94
C ALA A 111 16.59 -29.37 17.50
N GLY A 112 16.32 -28.11 17.43
CA GLY A 112 16.76 -27.23 16.34
C GLY A 112 15.91 -25.95 16.28
N SER A 113 16.28 -24.96 17.10
CA SER A 113 15.61 -23.64 17.14
C SER A 113 15.76 -22.93 15.81
N SER A 114 14.75 -23.03 14.96
CA SER A 114 14.45 -22.07 13.94
C SER A 114 13.01 -21.64 14.18
N ILE A 115 12.81 -20.42 14.67
CA ILE A 115 11.48 -19.85 14.86
C ILE A 115 10.92 -19.50 13.48
N VAL A 116 10.62 -20.49 12.69
CA VAL A 116 9.66 -20.38 11.60
C VAL A 116 8.32 -20.59 12.28
N SER A 117 7.61 -19.50 12.54
CA SER A 117 6.27 -19.53 13.13
C SER A 117 5.37 -20.36 12.20
N ALA A 118 5.08 -21.61 12.61
CA ALA A 118 4.14 -22.46 11.90
C ALA A 118 2.80 -21.74 11.74
N PRO A 119 2.07 -21.96 10.62
CA PRO A 119 0.74 -21.37 10.41
C PRO A 119 -0.16 -21.67 11.60
N ILE A 120 -0.89 -20.65 12.08
CA ILE A 120 -1.78 -20.81 13.23
C ILE A 120 -3.02 -21.57 12.78
N GLN A 121 -3.43 -22.59 13.55
CA GLN A 121 -4.77 -23.15 13.39
C GLN A 121 -5.80 -22.09 13.78
N VAL A 122 -6.63 -21.68 12.84
CA VAL A 122 -7.63 -20.64 13.03
C VAL A 122 -8.99 -21.23 13.39
N GLU A 123 -9.68 -20.56 14.31
CA GLU A 123 -11.03 -20.90 14.74
C GLU A 123 -12.05 -20.14 13.88
N LYS A 124 -13.18 -20.78 13.61
CA LYS A 124 -14.30 -20.13 12.91
C LYS A 124 -14.87 -18.99 13.78
N PRO A 125 -15.26 -17.86 13.18
CA PRO A 125 -15.79 -16.74 13.93
C PRO A 125 -17.17 -17.04 14.52
N THR A 126 -17.34 -16.83 15.83
CA THR A 126 -18.64 -16.80 16.50
C THR A 126 -19.39 -15.53 16.15
N ALA A 127 -20.69 -15.46 16.48
CA ALA A 127 -21.49 -14.25 16.28
C ALA A 127 -20.92 -13.04 17.04
N GLU A 128 -20.33 -13.26 18.23
CA GLU A 128 -19.65 -12.21 19.01
C GLU A 128 -18.41 -11.68 18.26
N VAL A 129 -17.55 -12.57 17.77
CA VAL A 129 -16.35 -12.20 17.01
C VAL A 129 -16.72 -11.43 15.76
N GLN A 130 -17.74 -11.90 15.02
CA GLN A 130 -18.22 -11.20 13.82
C GLN A 130 -18.78 -9.81 14.16
N ALA A 131 -19.49 -9.65 15.28
CA ALA A 131 -20.00 -8.35 15.70
C ALA A 131 -18.87 -7.40 16.07
N ALA A 132 -17.86 -7.87 16.82
CA ALA A 132 -16.68 -7.08 17.17
C ALA A 132 -15.90 -6.62 15.93
N TYR A 133 -15.67 -7.55 14.97
CA TYR A 133 -15.01 -7.21 13.71
C TYR A 133 -15.82 -6.17 12.91
N ARG A 134 -17.14 -6.36 12.76
CA ARG A 134 -18.02 -5.40 12.08
C ARG A 134 -17.97 -4.02 12.71
N SER A 135 -18.00 -3.93 14.02
CA SER A 135 -17.90 -2.65 14.73
C SER A 135 -16.59 -1.92 14.42
N ALA A 136 -15.45 -2.62 14.45
CA ALA A 136 -14.16 -2.05 14.08
C ALA A 136 -14.13 -1.60 12.61
N TYR A 137 -14.70 -2.40 11.73
CA TYR A 137 -14.78 -2.13 10.31
C TYR A 137 -15.70 -0.93 9.97
N ASP A 138 -16.84 -0.78 10.66
CA ASP A 138 -17.71 0.38 10.48
C ASP A 138 -17.00 1.70 10.84
N LEU A 139 -16.05 1.68 11.78
CA LEU A 139 -15.19 2.83 12.06
C LEU A 139 -14.30 3.20 10.87
N VAL A 140 -13.79 2.21 10.12
CA VAL A 140 -13.04 2.46 8.87
C VAL A 140 -13.96 3.12 7.83
N ARG A 141 -15.16 2.58 7.65
CA ARG A 141 -16.15 3.15 6.71
C ARG A 141 -16.52 4.59 7.04
N ASN A 142 -16.64 4.89 8.34
CA ASN A 142 -16.92 6.22 8.85
C ASN A 142 -15.68 7.14 8.89
N LYS A 143 -14.52 6.68 8.36
CA LYS A 143 -13.24 7.41 8.35
C LYS A 143 -12.70 7.76 9.73
N SER A 144 -13.17 7.11 10.77
CA SER A 144 -12.71 7.25 12.16
C SER A 144 -11.43 6.42 12.36
N TYR A 145 -10.38 6.71 11.60
CA TYR A 145 -9.20 5.84 11.44
C TYR A 145 -8.43 5.59 12.73
N VAL A 146 -8.32 6.58 13.61
CA VAL A 146 -7.63 6.43 14.90
C VAL A 146 -8.40 5.47 15.81
N VAL A 147 -9.73 5.60 15.84
CA VAL A 147 -10.59 4.73 16.65
C VAL A 147 -10.65 3.32 16.06
N ALA A 148 -10.68 3.21 14.71
CA ALA A 148 -10.62 1.93 14.01
C ALA A 148 -9.32 1.18 14.31
N ASP A 149 -8.18 1.88 14.31
CA ASP A 149 -6.87 1.31 14.64
C ASP A 149 -6.86 0.70 16.05
N GLN A 150 -7.39 1.42 17.03
CA GLN A 150 -7.54 0.90 18.39
C GLN A 150 -8.48 -0.30 18.44
N ALA A 151 -9.65 -0.22 17.80
CA ALA A 151 -10.63 -1.29 17.79
C ALA A 151 -10.09 -2.59 17.15
N PHE A 152 -9.35 -2.49 16.04
CA PHE A 152 -8.69 -3.65 15.45
C PHE A 152 -7.52 -4.16 16.30
N THR A 153 -6.79 -3.29 16.97
CA THR A 153 -5.74 -3.67 17.92
C THR A 153 -6.33 -4.50 19.08
N ASP A 154 -7.42 -4.03 19.66
CA ASP A 154 -8.15 -4.76 20.72
C ASP A 154 -8.70 -6.10 20.19
N PHE A 155 -9.19 -6.11 18.94
CA PHE A 155 -9.72 -7.30 18.30
C PHE A 155 -8.64 -8.39 18.17
N VAL A 156 -7.46 -8.07 17.64
CA VAL A 156 -6.39 -9.06 17.43
C VAL A 156 -5.80 -9.58 18.74
N VAL A 157 -5.86 -8.78 19.80
CA VAL A 157 -5.46 -9.20 21.15
C VAL A 157 -6.50 -10.15 21.76
N LYS A 158 -7.79 -9.83 21.59
CA LYS A 158 -8.88 -10.63 22.16
C LYS A 158 -9.11 -11.94 21.41
N TYR A 159 -8.92 -11.95 20.08
CA TYR A 159 -9.20 -13.09 19.21
C TYR A 159 -7.98 -13.50 18.36
N PRO A 160 -6.83 -13.88 18.97
CA PRO A 160 -5.55 -14.04 18.26
C PRO A 160 -5.52 -15.21 17.27
N ARG A 161 -6.43 -16.15 17.35
CA ARG A 161 -6.50 -17.37 16.51
C ARG A 161 -7.81 -17.49 15.74
N ASN A 162 -8.49 -16.40 15.48
CA ASN A 162 -9.73 -16.42 14.73
C ASN A 162 -9.47 -16.20 13.23
N GLU A 163 -10.34 -16.74 12.38
CA GLU A 163 -10.28 -16.55 10.92
C GLU A 163 -10.29 -15.07 10.52
N LEU A 164 -11.05 -14.22 11.23
CA LEU A 164 -11.10 -12.78 10.97
C LEU A 164 -9.85 -12.01 11.44
N THR A 165 -8.95 -12.66 12.19
CA THR A 165 -7.75 -11.97 12.70
C THR A 165 -6.75 -11.64 11.61
N GLY A 166 -6.65 -12.50 10.58
CA GLY A 166 -5.88 -12.17 9.38
C GLY A 166 -6.41 -10.92 8.66
N ASN A 167 -7.74 -10.80 8.53
CA ASN A 167 -8.38 -9.59 8.00
C ASN A 167 -8.10 -8.36 8.88
N ALA A 168 -8.15 -8.52 10.20
CA ALA A 168 -7.91 -7.42 11.14
C ALA A 168 -6.47 -6.89 11.05
N TYR A 169 -5.46 -7.77 10.94
CA TYR A 169 -4.08 -7.35 10.70
C TYR A 169 -3.89 -6.67 9.34
N TYR A 170 -4.59 -7.12 8.30
CA TYR A 170 -4.58 -6.43 7.02
C TYR A 170 -5.12 -4.99 7.17
N TRP A 171 -6.25 -4.80 7.87
CA TRP A 171 -6.81 -3.46 8.13
C TRP A 171 -5.90 -2.60 9.00
N LEU A 172 -5.24 -3.17 10.01
CA LEU A 172 -4.21 -2.46 10.77
C LEU A 172 -3.08 -1.98 9.86
N GLY A 173 -2.64 -2.79 8.90
CA GLY A 173 -1.67 -2.38 7.89
C GLY A 173 -2.15 -1.18 7.07
N GLU A 174 -3.37 -1.23 6.55
CA GLU A 174 -3.96 -0.13 5.77
C GLU A 174 -4.13 1.16 6.62
N LEU A 175 -4.58 1.02 7.86
CA LEU A 175 -4.73 2.14 8.80
C LEU A 175 -3.38 2.80 9.12
N LYS A 176 -2.32 2.00 9.29
CA LYS A 176 -0.95 2.52 9.48
C LYS A 176 -0.44 3.24 8.23
N LEU A 177 -0.80 2.80 7.01
CA LEU A 177 -0.48 3.55 5.79
C LEU A 177 -1.20 4.90 5.73
N VAL A 178 -2.46 4.96 6.14
CA VAL A 178 -3.21 6.23 6.25
C VAL A 178 -2.55 7.18 7.24
N GLN A 179 -2.00 6.64 8.34
CA GLN A 179 -1.25 7.40 9.37
C GLN A 179 0.20 7.69 8.94
N ASN A 180 0.62 7.28 7.73
CA ASN A 180 1.99 7.39 7.20
C ASN A 180 3.04 6.62 8.02
N ASP A 181 2.63 5.63 8.82
CA ASP A 181 3.52 4.72 9.55
C ASP A 181 3.79 3.46 8.72
N LYS A 182 4.68 3.61 7.73
CA LYS A 182 5.06 2.53 6.81
C LYS A 182 5.71 1.34 7.54
N ALA A 183 6.44 1.60 8.62
CA ALA A 183 7.13 0.55 9.37
C ALA A 183 6.14 -0.38 10.09
N GLN A 184 5.13 0.17 10.74
CA GLN A 184 4.09 -0.63 11.39
C GLN A 184 3.15 -1.28 10.38
N ALA A 185 2.88 -0.61 9.24
CA ALA A 185 2.12 -1.21 8.15
C ALA A 185 2.77 -2.50 7.65
N LEU A 186 4.08 -2.47 7.37
CA LEU A 186 4.84 -3.65 6.95
C LEU A 186 4.77 -4.79 7.97
N LYS A 187 4.91 -4.49 9.26
CA LYS A 187 4.79 -5.51 10.33
C LYS A 187 3.43 -6.18 10.34
N ASN A 188 2.36 -5.40 10.18
CA ASN A 188 1.01 -5.94 10.17
C ASN A 188 0.75 -6.81 8.93
N PHE A 189 1.20 -6.38 7.74
CA PHE A 189 1.09 -7.19 6.52
C PHE A 189 1.95 -8.46 6.59
N GLU A 190 3.15 -8.39 7.19
CA GLU A 190 4.02 -9.55 7.42
C GLU A 190 3.33 -10.59 8.32
N ILE A 191 2.62 -10.17 9.35
CA ILE A 191 1.83 -11.08 10.18
C ILE A 191 0.79 -11.82 9.34
N VAL A 192 0.13 -11.15 8.39
CA VAL A 192 -0.85 -11.80 7.51
C VAL A 192 -0.18 -12.89 6.66
N SER A 193 0.95 -12.57 6.02
CA SER A 193 1.62 -13.49 5.11
C SER A 193 2.40 -14.62 5.79
N THR A 194 2.77 -14.45 7.07
CA THR A 194 3.58 -15.46 7.80
C THR A 194 2.75 -16.30 8.76
N ARG A 195 1.96 -15.66 9.64
CA ARG A 195 1.19 -16.34 10.67
C ARG A 195 -0.18 -16.82 10.17
N PHE A 196 -0.76 -16.15 9.18
CA PHE A 196 -2.04 -16.48 8.56
C PHE A 196 -1.83 -16.89 7.09
N SER A 197 -0.78 -17.65 6.81
CA SER A 197 -0.52 -18.19 5.47
C SER A 197 -1.71 -19.05 4.99
N GLY A 198 -2.09 -18.90 3.73
CA GLY A 198 -3.32 -19.48 3.17
C GLY A 198 -4.57 -18.63 3.40
N HIS A 199 -4.47 -17.53 4.13
CA HIS A 199 -5.59 -16.62 4.34
C HIS A 199 -5.91 -15.83 3.06
N THR A 200 -7.19 -15.50 2.84
CA THR A 200 -7.65 -14.76 1.66
C THR A 200 -7.00 -13.39 1.48
N LYS A 201 -6.46 -12.79 2.55
CA LYS A 201 -5.73 -11.51 2.53
C LYS A 201 -4.22 -11.64 2.36
N GLU A 202 -3.68 -12.85 2.20
CA GLU A 202 -2.23 -13.06 2.07
C GLU A 202 -1.67 -12.38 0.82
N ALA A 203 -2.26 -12.64 -0.35
CA ALA A 203 -1.85 -12.02 -1.61
C ALA A 203 -1.92 -10.49 -1.54
N ASP A 204 -2.99 -9.94 -0.96
CA ASP A 204 -3.17 -8.50 -0.80
C ASP A 204 -2.11 -7.90 0.14
N ALA A 205 -1.79 -8.58 1.24
CA ALA A 205 -0.79 -8.13 2.20
C ALA A 205 0.63 -8.14 1.59
N LEU A 206 0.99 -9.18 0.84
CA LEU A 206 2.26 -9.25 0.11
C LEU A 206 2.38 -8.14 -0.93
N TYR A 207 1.32 -7.92 -1.71
CA TYR A 207 1.26 -6.84 -2.71
C TYR A 207 1.44 -5.46 -2.07
N LYS A 208 0.71 -5.17 -1.00
CA LYS A 208 0.83 -3.91 -0.25
C LYS A 208 2.23 -3.74 0.33
N SER A 209 2.81 -4.79 0.88
CA SER A 209 4.20 -4.77 1.35
C SER A 209 5.18 -4.44 0.24
N GLY A 210 5.00 -5.02 -0.95
CA GLY A 210 5.81 -4.73 -2.13
C GLY A 210 5.76 -3.24 -2.51
N ILE A 211 4.57 -2.64 -2.56
CA ILE A 211 4.39 -1.21 -2.81
C ILE A 211 5.08 -0.36 -1.75
N VAL A 212 4.94 -0.72 -0.47
CA VAL A 212 5.54 0.03 0.63
C VAL A 212 7.06 -0.03 0.56
N TYR A 213 7.66 -1.19 0.24
CA TYR A 213 9.10 -1.31 0.06
C TYR A 213 9.62 -0.48 -1.12
N ASP A 214 8.89 -0.42 -2.24
CA ASP A 214 9.24 0.46 -3.36
C ASP A 214 9.21 1.94 -2.93
N GLN A 215 8.18 2.37 -2.20
CA GLN A 215 8.07 3.72 -1.63
C GLN A 215 9.18 4.05 -0.61
N LEU A 216 9.80 3.03 -0.01
CA LEU A 216 10.96 3.14 0.87
C LEU A 216 12.29 3.04 0.10
N ASN A 217 12.23 3.02 -1.24
CA ASN A 217 13.37 2.83 -2.14
C ASN A 217 14.12 1.49 -1.94
N GLN A 218 13.44 0.48 -1.36
CA GLN A 218 13.95 -0.90 -1.21
C GLN A 218 13.45 -1.78 -2.36
N LYS A 219 13.88 -1.46 -3.58
CA LYS A 219 13.34 -2.02 -4.82
C LYS A 219 13.50 -3.53 -4.93
N GLU A 220 14.60 -4.09 -4.43
CA GLU A 220 14.84 -5.53 -4.49
C GLU A 220 13.80 -6.30 -3.65
N LYS A 221 13.48 -5.80 -2.46
CA LYS A 221 12.42 -6.40 -1.62
C LYS A 221 11.05 -6.23 -2.25
N ALA A 222 10.79 -5.06 -2.84
CA ALA A 222 9.55 -4.80 -3.55
C ALA A 222 9.35 -5.82 -4.69
N ARG A 223 10.36 -6.00 -5.54
CA ARG A 223 10.33 -6.96 -6.65
C ARG A 223 10.13 -8.39 -6.17
N ALA A 224 10.85 -8.81 -5.13
CA ALA A 224 10.74 -10.14 -4.57
C ALA A 224 9.31 -10.45 -4.10
N LEU A 225 8.69 -9.53 -3.34
CA LEU A 225 7.31 -9.71 -2.85
C LEU A 225 6.28 -9.69 -3.96
N LEU A 226 6.43 -8.79 -4.95
CA LEU A 226 5.52 -8.74 -6.09
C LEU A 226 5.62 -9.99 -6.96
N SER A 227 6.82 -10.53 -7.18
CA SER A 227 7.01 -11.83 -7.87
C SER A 227 6.38 -12.97 -7.06
N GLN A 228 6.54 -12.97 -5.74
CA GLN A 228 5.88 -13.96 -4.87
C GLN A 228 4.36 -13.94 -5.00
N VAL A 229 3.74 -12.76 -5.16
CA VAL A 229 2.29 -12.65 -5.42
C VAL A 229 1.92 -13.24 -6.77
N ILE A 230 2.70 -12.95 -7.83
CA ILE A 230 2.43 -13.44 -9.19
C ILE A 230 2.52 -14.95 -9.24
N ASP A 231 3.57 -15.51 -8.64
CA ASP A 231 3.87 -16.95 -8.68
C ASP A 231 2.97 -17.77 -7.74
N GLY A 232 2.70 -17.22 -6.55
CA GLY A 232 1.93 -17.91 -5.51
C GLY A 232 0.41 -17.81 -5.66
N PHE A 233 -0.09 -16.76 -6.34
CA PHE A 233 -1.52 -16.47 -6.45
C PHE A 233 -1.94 -16.09 -7.88
N PRO A 234 -1.56 -16.86 -8.93
CA PRO A 234 -1.67 -16.46 -10.33
C PRO A 234 -3.09 -16.12 -10.79
N GLU A 235 -4.10 -16.77 -10.20
CA GLU A 235 -5.50 -16.58 -10.59
C GLU A 235 -6.17 -15.36 -9.94
N THR A 236 -5.45 -14.63 -9.07
CA THR A 236 -6.02 -13.48 -8.35
C THR A 236 -5.92 -12.18 -9.14
N ASN A 237 -6.84 -11.26 -8.88
CA ASN A 237 -6.71 -9.89 -9.38
C ASN A 237 -5.45 -9.21 -8.83
N THR A 238 -5.05 -9.58 -7.62
CA THR A 238 -3.86 -9.05 -6.95
C THR A 238 -2.59 -9.42 -7.70
N ALA A 239 -2.49 -10.64 -8.27
CA ALA A 239 -1.38 -11.02 -9.13
C ALA A 239 -1.30 -10.16 -10.40
N LYS A 240 -2.42 -9.86 -11.03
CA LYS A 240 -2.46 -8.96 -12.21
C LYS A 240 -2.01 -7.54 -11.84
N LEU A 241 -2.42 -7.05 -10.66
CA LEU A 241 -1.97 -5.75 -10.15
C LEU A 241 -0.46 -5.76 -9.84
N ALA A 242 0.04 -6.85 -9.24
CA ALA A 242 1.46 -7.03 -8.95
C ALA A 242 2.31 -7.04 -10.23
N ALA A 243 1.89 -7.76 -11.27
CA ALA A 243 2.57 -7.79 -12.55
C ALA A 243 2.62 -6.38 -13.20
N GLY A 244 1.48 -5.68 -13.21
CA GLY A 244 1.42 -4.30 -13.71
C GLY A 244 2.28 -3.32 -12.92
N TYR A 245 2.36 -3.47 -11.60
CA TYR A 245 3.20 -2.62 -10.76
C TYR A 245 4.70 -2.94 -10.96
N LEU A 246 5.05 -4.23 -11.00
CA LEU A 246 6.42 -4.71 -11.16
C LEU A 246 7.06 -4.21 -12.48
N SER A 247 6.27 -4.16 -13.58
CA SER A 247 6.75 -3.64 -14.86
C SER A 247 7.14 -2.15 -14.83
N ASN A 248 6.66 -1.39 -13.84
CA ASN A 248 6.91 0.04 -13.67
C ASN A 248 8.00 0.36 -12.65
N ILE A 249 8.46 -0.61 -11.87
CA ILE A 249 9.59 -0.44 -10.93
C ILE A 249 10.89 -0.38 -11.74
N LYS A 250 11.53 0.78 -11.70
CA LYS A 250 12.83 1.01 -12.36
C LYS A 250 13.98 0.73 -11.40
#